data_321a83b1f514a381e519641234b66717
#
_entry.id   321a83b1f514a381e519641234b66717
#
_cell.length_a   1.000
_cell.length_b   1.000
_cell.length_c   1.000
_cell.angle_alpha   90.00
_cell.angle_beta   90.00
_cell.angle_gamma   90.00
#
_symmetry.space_group_name_H-M   'P 1'
#
loop_
_entity.id
_entity.type
_entity.pdbx_description
1 polymer ?
#
loop_
_entity_poly.entity_id
_entity_poly.type
_entity_poly.pdbx_seq_one_letter_code
_entity_poly.pdbx_strand_id
1 'polypeptide(L)'
;MYKRQYLDWSNLSDEAKAFGESHLVVLSAFYGVVEPNMGVRDYRLDMVDKVGINLYDTWRDAVDVYFYKEDWILNLASKEYAKMVNHPKVVTVEFWELRGDTFKQMSTSSKMSRGVMAHECLTRQVKHVRDLPREVNGFICVSDIESITIPSESMTVRYERK
;
A
#
# COMPACT_ATOMS: atom_id res chain seq x y z
N MET A 1 12.18 -7.68 6.35
CA MET A 1 11.76 -9.02 5.94
C MET A 1 10.32 -9.38 6.31
N TYR A 2 9.74 -8.90 7.40
CA TYR A 2 8.36 -9.26 7.84
C TYR A 2 7.19 -8.65 7.05
N LYS A 3 7.40 -7.62 6.25
CA LYS A 3 6.31 -6.89 5.55
C LYS A 3 5.68 -7.70 4.40
N ARG A 4 6.41 -8.63 3.80
CA ARG A 4 5.96 -9.42 2.64
C ARG A 4 5.23 -10.70 3.01
N GLN A 5 5.35 -11.18 4.26
CA GLN A 5 4.73 -12.42 4.72
C GLN A 5 3.20 -12.36 4.71
N TYR A 6 2.61 -11.19 5.03
CA TYR A 6 1.17 -11.02 5.08
C TYR A 6 0.50 -10.76 3.72
N LEU A 7 1.29 -10.41 2.70
CA LEU A 7 0.83 -10.42 1.31
C LEU A 7 0.61 -11.84 0.81
N ASP A 8 1.41 -12.78 1.32
CA ASP A 8 1.30 -14.22 1.03
C ASP A 8 1.19 -14.53 -0.47
N TRP A 9 2.05 -13.92 -1.26
CA TRP A 9 2.06 -13.99 -2.72
C TRP A 9 2.06 -15.42 -3.25
N SER A 10 2.78 -16.34 -2.60
CA SER A 10 2.89 -17.74 -3.03
C SER A 10 1.55 -18.47 -3.04
N ASN A 11 0.66 -18.12 -2.12
CA ASN A 11 -0.65 -18.76 -1.94
C ASN A 11 -1.79 -18.05 -2.70
N LEU A 12 -1.51 -16.98 -3.44
CA LEU A 12 -2.49 -16.40 -4.36
C LEU A 12 -2.80 -17.34 -5.53
N SER A 13 -4.03 -17.29 -6.03
CA SER A 13 -4.41 -17.97 -7.28
C SER A 13 -3.65 -17.40 -8.48
N ASP A 14 -3.61 -18.14 -9.59
CA ASP A 14 -2.94 -17.68 -10.80
C ASP A 14 -3.60 -16.41 -11.36
N GLU A 15 -4.93 -16.28 -11.26
CA GLU A 15 -5.67 -15.07 -11.65
C GLU A 15 -5.32 -13.87 -10.77
N ALA A 16 -5.20 -14.08 -9.44
CA ALA A 16 -4.81 -13.01 -8.51
C ALA A 16 -3.35 -12.58 -8.73
N LYS A 17 -2.46 -13.52 -9.07
CA LYS A 17 -1.07 -13.22 -9.43
C LYS A 17 -0.99 -12.43 -10.74
N ALA A 18 -1.73 -12.85 -11.77
CA ALA A 18 -1.79 -12.15 -13.06
C ALA A 18 -2.34 -10.71 -12.88
N PHE A 19 -3.37 -10.55 -12.05
CA PHE A 19 -3.85 -9.21 -11.67
C PHE A 19 -2.78 -8.41 -10.93
N GLY A 20 -2.07 -9.05 -9.99
CA GLY A 20 -1.00 -8.41 -9.20
C GLY A 20 0.20 -7.99 -10.04
N GLU A 21 0.57 -8.74 -11.09
CA GLU A 21 1.67 -8.39 -12.01
C GLU A 21 1.44 -7.05 -12.72
N SER A 22 0.17 -6.68 -12.94
CA SER A 22 -0.22 -5.42 -13.58
C SER A 22 -0.68 -4.32 -12.62
N HIS A 23 -0.90 -4.62 -11.33
CA HIS A 23 -1.49 -3.66 -10.39
C HIS A 23 -0.72 -3.49 -9.08
N LEU A 24 0.19 -4.42 -8.74
CA LEU A 24 0.97 -4.34 -7.51
C LEU A 24 2.35 -3.76 -7.76
N VAL A 25 2.70 -2.78 -6.94
CA VAL A 25 4.04 -2.19 -6.92
C VAL A 25 4.58 -2.19 -5.51
N VAL A 26 5.84 -2.54 -5.35
CA VAL A 26 6.58 -2.44 -4.09
C VAL A 26 7.57 -1.28 -4.19
N LEU A 27 7.46 -0.32 -3.28
CA LEU A 27 8.43 0.76 -3.17
C LEU A 27 9.67 0.30 -2.38
N SER A 28 10.83 0.62 -2.89
CA SER A 28 12.13 0.19 -2.38
C SER A 28 13.10 1.38 -2.32
N ALA A 29 13.83 1.50 -1.21
CA ALA A 29 14.85 2.54 -1.09
C ALA A 29 16.03 2.31 -2.04
N PHE A 30 16.32 1.04 -2.38
CA PHE A 30 17.44 0.67 -3.24
C PHE A 30 17.05 0.57 -4.74
N TYR A 31 15.83 0.05 -5.04
CA TYR A 31 15.39 -0.22 -6.42
C TYR A 31 14.36 0.78 -6.93
N GLY A 32 13.85 1.68 -6.10
CA GLY A 32 12.75 2.59 -6.44
C GLY A 32 11.42 1.86 -6.56
N VAL A 33 10.98 1.62 -7.78
CA VAL A 33 9.77 0.86 -8.12
C VAL A 33 10.12 -0.59 -8.42
N VAL A 34 9.45 -1.54 -7.77
CA VAL A 34 9.65 -2.99 -7.95
C VAL A 34 8.33 -3.65 -8.27
N GLU A 35 8.26 -4.30 -9.42
CA GLU A 35 7.14 -5.14 -9.84
C GLU A 35 7.25 -6.56 -9.26
N PRO A 36 6.14 -7.32 -9.13
CA PRO A 36 6.14 -8.63 -8.46
C PRO A 36 7.10 -9.66 -9.06
N ASN A 37 7.32 -9.61 -10.38
CA ASN A 37 8.17 -10.54 -11.13
C ASN A 37 9.64 -10.09 -11.27
N MET A 38 9.99 -8.91 -10.73
CA MET A 38 11.38 -8.44 -10.76
C MET A 38 12.25 -9.21 -9.78
N GLY A 39 13.40 -9.68 -10.27
CA GLY A 39 14.45 -10.25 -9.43
C GLY A 39 15.13 -9.17 -8.58
N VAL A 40 15.09 -9.33 -7.25
CA VAL A 40 15.76 -8.43 -6.31
C VAL A 40 16.75 -9.19 -5.45
N ARG A 41 17.88 -8.56 -5.15
CA ARG A 41 18.85 -9.08 -4.18
C ARG A 41 18.53 -8.54 -2.79
N ASP A 42 18.91 -9.28 -1.77
CA ASP A 42 18.79 -8.82 -0.39
C ASP A 42 19.65 -7.58 -0.16
N TYR A 43 19.04 -6.59 0.48
CA TYR A 43 19.70 -5.35 0.87
C TYR A 43 19.10 -4.82 2.18
N ARG A 44 19.83 -3.93 2.84
CA ARG A 44 19.36 -3.21 4.02
C ARG A 44 19.56 -1.72 3.79
N LEU A 45 18.50 -1.05 3.39
CA LEU A 45 18.44 0.38 3.19
C LEU A 45 17.01 0.86 3.42
N ASP A 46 16.82 1.89 4.22
CA ASP A 46 15.56 2.58 4.42
C ASP A 46 15.64 3.99 3.82
N MET A 47 14.48 4.59 3.46
CA MET A 47 14.43 5.91 2.77
C MET A 47 15.04 7.05 3.58
N VAL A 48 15.12 6.89 4.91
CA VAL A 48 15.66 7.88 5.85
C VAL A 48 17.14 7.68 6.16
N ASP A 49 17.77 6.63 5.61
CA ASP A 49 19.18 6.32 5.86
C ASP A 49 20.08 7.40 5.24
N LYS A 50 21.11 7.78 5.99
CA LYS A 50 22.12 8.79 5.57
C LYS A 50 23.22 8.12 4.76
N VAL A 51 23.02 8.01 3.46
CA VAL A 51 23.96 7.36 2.51
C VAL A 51 24.68 8.36 1.59
N GLY A 52 24.71 9.63 1.97
CA GLY A 52 25.37 10.68 1.19
C GLY A 52 24.55 11.29 0.05
N ILE A 53 23.36 10.74 -0.22
CA ILE A 53 22.38 11.24 -1.19
C ILE A 53 21.00 11.30 -0.56
N ASN A 54 20.10 12.11 -1.12
CA ASN A 54 18.69 12.12 -0.76
C ASN A 54 17.95 11.09 -1.61
N LEU A 55 17.53 9.98 -1.01
CA LEU A 55 16.87 8.89 -1.72
C LEU A 55 15.50 9.31 -2.29
N TYR A 56 14.79 10.24 -1.66
CA TYR A 56 13.53 10.76 -2.21
C TYR A 56 13.78 11.55 -3.51
N ASP A 57 14.80 12.39 -3.54
CA ASP A 57 15.15 13.14 -4.75
C ASP A 57 15.68 12.20 -5.85
N THR A 58 16.45 11.17 -5.48
CA THR A 58 16.97 10.17 -6.41
C THR A 58 15.86 9.43 -7.16
N TRP A 59 14.76 9.08 -6.47
CA TRP A 59 13.69 8.27 -7.06
C TRP A 59 12.50 9.07 -7.60
N ARG A 60 12.45 10.39 -7.35
CA ARG A 60 11.31 11.25 -7.69
C ARG A 60 10.84 11.07 -9.12
N ASP A 61 11.72 11.36 -10.08
CA ASP A 61 11.35 11.37 -11.50
C ASP A 61 10.92 9.98 -11.98
N ALA A 62 11.61 8.92 -11.55
CA ALA A 62 11.27 7.55 -11.92
C ALA A 62 9.91 7.11 -11.37
N VAL A 63 9.60 7.48 -10.12
CA VAL A 63 8.31 7.17 -9.49
C VAL A 63 7.18 8.00 -10.10
N ASP A 64 7.40 9.28 -10.35
CA ASP A 64 6.41 10.17 -10.98
C ASP A 64 6.06 9.67 -12.40
N VAL A 65 7.06 9.33 -13.21
CA VAL A 65 6.85 8.77 -14.56
C VAL A 65 6.10 7.44 -14.51
N TYR A 66 6.42 6.58 -13.54
CA TYR A 66 5.76 5.28 -13.38
C TYR A 66 4.26 5.43 -13.11
N PHE A 67 3.88 6.32 -12.19
CA PHE A 67 2.49 6.50 -11.77
C PHE A 67 1.70 7.53 -12.57
N TYR A 68 2.31 8.25 -13.49
CA TYR A 68 1.69 9.36 -14.23
C TYR A 68 0.39 8.98 -14.96
N LYS A 69 0.28 7.73 -15.45
CA LYS A 69 -0.86 7.27 -16.25
C LYS A 69 -1.95 6.59 -15.43
N GLU A 70 -1.74 6.40 -14.14
CA GLU A 70 -2.71 5.71 -13.30
C GLU A 70 -3.91 6.60 -13.00
N ASP A 71 -5.11 6.02 -13.02
CA ASP A 71 -6.34 6.74 -12.68
C ASP A 71 -6.37 7.12 -11.19
N TRP A 72 -5.84 6.25 -10.32
CA TRP A 72 -5.68 6.44 -8.89
C TRP A 72 -4.73 5.40 -8.29
N ILE A 73 -4.25 5.66 -7.10
CA ILE A 73 -3.29 4.79 -6.39
C ILE A 73 -3.86 4.39 -5.03
N LEU A 74 -3.90 3.09 -4.74
CA LEU A 74 -4.15 2.57 -3.40
C LEU A 74 -2.82 2.52 -2.63
N ASN A 75 -2.64 3.41 -1.68
CA ASN A 75 -1.43 3.47 -0.87
C ASN A 75 -1.54 2.58 0.38
N LEU A 76 -0.81 1.48 0.35
CA LEU A 76 -0.60 0.57 1.48
C LEU A 76 0.83 0.65 2.03
N ALA A 77 1.66 1.56 1.52
CA ALA A 77 3.01 1.79 2.01
C ALA A 77 3.02 2.47 3.39
N SER A 78 4.16 2.39 4.10
CA SER A 78 4.35 3.17 5.31
C SER A 78 4.46 4.66 4.98
N LYS A 79 4.22 5.54 5.97
CA LYS A 79 4.33 7.01 5.82
C LYS A 79 5.67 7.44 5.20
N GLU A 80 6.72 6.70 5.49
CA GLU A 80 8.06 6.91 4.94
C GLU A 80 8.10 6.66 3.42
N TYR A 81 7.66 5.47 2.98
CA TYR A 81 7.66 5.12 1.55
C TYR A 81 6.56 5.82 0.76
N ALA A 82 5.43 6.13 1.39
CA ALA A 82 4.34 6.89 0.75
C ALA A 82 4.80 8.27 0.23
N LYS A 83 5.81 8.88 0.85
CA LYS A 83 6.40 10.16 0.40
C LYS A 83 7.10 10.08 -0.96
N MET A 84 7.39 8.86 -1.45
CA MET A 84 7.93 8.69 -2.81
C MET A 84 6.89 8.95 -3.89
N VAL A 85 5.59 8.82 -3.56
CA VAL A 85 4.49 8.91 -4.53
C VAL A 85 3.91 10.32 -4.52
N ASN A 86 3.98 10.99 -5.66
CA ASN A 86 3.37 12.29 -5.91
C ASN A 86 2.29 12.12 -6.99
N HIS A 87 1.05 11.84 -6.57
CA HIS A 87 -0.07 11.64 -7.47
C HIS A 87 -1.31 12.36 -6.94
N PRO A 88 -2.16 12.98 -7.79
CA PRO A 88 -3.31 13.78 -7.34
C PRO A 88 -4.42 12.95 -6.69
N LYS A 89 -4.46 11.63 -6.94
CA LYS A 89 -5.52 10.73 -6.48
C LYS A 89 -4.94 9.54 -5.75
N VAL A 90 -4.47 9.74 -4.53
CA VAL A 90 -3.94 8.70 -3.65
C VAL A 90 -4.95 8.36 -2.57
N VAL A 91 -5.41 7.12 -2.54
CA VAL A 91 -6.25 6.57 -1.47
C VAL A 91 -5.35 5.91 -0.43
N THR A 92 -5.17 6.55 0.71
CA THR A 92 -4.34 6.01 1.80
C THR A 92 -5.20 5.22 2.76
N VAL A 93 -4.83 3.96 3.02
CA VAL A 93 -5.51 3.12 4.02
C VAL A 93 -4.83 3.26 5.36
N GLU A 94 -5.62 3.56 6.40
CA GLU A 94 -5.16 3.67 7.77
C GLU A 94 -5.88 2.68 8.69
N PHE A 95 -5.10 2.04 9.59
CA PHE A 95 -5.59 1.08 10.58
C PHE A 95 -5.44 1.65 11.99
N TRP A 96 -6.55 1.78 12.72
CA TRP A 96 -6.62 2.39 14.04
C TRP A 96 -7.15 1.40 15.07
N GLU A 97 -6.44 1.21 16.17
CA GLU A 97 -6.84 0.35 17.30
C GLU A 97 -7.26 1.19 18.49
N LEU A 98 -8.34 0.78 19.16
CA LEU A 98 -8.72 1.34 20.43
C LEU A 98 -7.73 0.90 21.53
N ARG A 99 -7.12 1.88 22.19
CA ARG A 99 -6.19 1.67 23.32
C ARG A 99 -6.60 2.56 24.48
N GLY A 100 -7.23 1.96 25.50
CA GLY A 100 -7.96 2.69 26.49
C GLY A 100 -9.12 3.45 25.82
N ASP A 101 -9.20 4.75 26.00
CA ASP A 101 -10.27 5.60 25.45
C ASP A 101 -9.91 6.29 24.13
N THR A 102 -8.77 5.92 23.49
CA THR A 102 -8.30 6.60 22.29
C THR A 102 -7.90 5.62 21.19
N PHE A 103 -8.19 5.99 19.94
CA PHE A 103 -7.69 5.25 18.77
C PHE A 103 -6.25 5.64 18.45
N LYS A 104 -5.40 4.62 18.20
CA LYS A 104 -3.98 4.80 17.86
C LYS A 104 -3.60 3.92 16.67
N GLN A 105 -2.70 4.41 15.82
CA GLN A 105 -2.08 3.62 14.77
C GLN A 105 -0.90 2.84 15.35
N MET A 106 -1.07 1.52 15.49
CA MET A 106 -0.01 0.64 16.00
C MET A 106 0.86 0.13 14.86
N SER A 107 2.15 0.34 14.94
CA SER A 107 3.10 0.01 13.86
C SER A 107 3.03 -1.46 13.42
N THR A 108 2.97 -2.39 14.37
CA THR A 108 2.97 -3.84 14.08
C THR A 108 1.66 -4.26 13.41
N SER A 109 0.51 -3.97 14.01
CA SER A 109 -0.79 -4.35 13.45
C SER A 109 -1.08 -3.64 12.13
N SER A 110 -0.68 -2.37 11.98
CA SER A 110 -0.81 -1.67 10.70
C SER A 110 0.03 -2.31 9.59
N LYS A 111 1.25 -2.79 9.89
CA LYS A 111 2.08 -3.50 8.90
C LYS A 111 1.44 -4.81 8.45
N MET A 112 0.93 -5.60 9.41
CA MET A 112 0.22 -6.85 9.14
C MET A 112 -1.02 -6.60 8.29
N SER A 113 -1.87 -5.67 8.71
CA SER A 113 -3.15 -5.38 8.04
C SER A 113 -2.97 -4.82 6.63
N ARG A 114 -1.90 -4.06 6.36
CA ARG A 114 -1.57 -3.63 4.99
C ARG A 114 -1.20 -4.81 4.08
N GLY A 115 -0.48 -5.80 4.58
CA GLY A 115 -0.18 -7.02 3.82
C GLY A 115 -1.44 -7.82 3.53
N VAL A 116 -2.30 -8.04 4.54
CA VAL A 116 -3.59 -8.72 4.37
C VAL A 116 -4.50 -7.94 3.41
N MET A 117 -4.57 -6.62 3.52
CA MET A 117 -5.32 -5.75 2.60
C MET A 117 -4.85 -5.93 1.16
N ALA A 118 -3.53 -5.95 0.92
CA ALA A 118 -2.99 -6.18 -0.42
C ALA A 118 -3.40 -7.56 -0.94
N HIS A 119 -3.29 -8.61 -0.13
CA HIS A 119 -3.74 -9.96 -0.48
C HIS A 119 -5.22 -9.99 -0.88
N GLU A 120 -6.09 -9.40 -0.07
CA GLU A 120 -7.54 -9.33 -0.32
C GLU A 120 -7.86 -8.54 -1.60
N CYS A 121 -7.18 -7.40 -1.81
CA CYS A 121 -7.37 -6.60 -3.02
C CYS A 121 -6.97 -7.36 -4.29
N LEU A 122 -5.88 -8.13 -4.24
CA LEU A 122 -5.44 -8.95 -5.36
C LEU A 122 -6.40 -10.13 -5.61
N THR A 123 -6.81 -10.82 -4.56
CA THR A 123 -7.75 -11.95 -4.64
C THR A 123 -9.10 -11.53 -5.22
N ARG A 124 -9.58 -10.35 -4.84
CA ARG A 124 -10.86 -9.78 -5.32
C ARG A 124 -10.72 -8.98 -6.61
N GLN A 125 -9.50 -8.78 -7.09
CA GLN A 125 -9.20 -7.94 -8.26
C GLN A 125 -9.83 -6.54 -8.15
N VAL A 126 -9.61 -5.88 -7.01
CA VAL A 126 -10.19 -4.57 -6.70
C VAL A 126 -9.75 -3.51 -7.71
N LYS A 127 -10.72 -2.86 -8.38
CA LYS A 127 -10.49 -1.80 -9.36
C LYS A 127 -11.05 -0.45 -8.93
N HIS A 128 -11.98 -0.43 -7.99
CA HIS A 128 -12.64 0.77 -7.51
C HIS A 128 -12.55 0.89 -5.99
N VAL A 129 -12.60 2.10 -5.47
CA VAL A 129 -12.52 2.35 -4.02
C VAL A 129 -13.67 1.66 -3.26
N ARG A 130 -14.88 1.65 -3.83
CA ARG A 130 -16.06 0.98 -3.25
C ARG A 130 -15.91 -0.53 -3.10
N ASP A 131 -15.01 -1.16 -3.87
CA ASP A 131 -14.78 -2.60 -3.87
C ASP A 131 -13.75 -3.03 -2.81
N LEU A 132 -13.16 -2.06 -2.07
CA LEU A 132 -12.25 -2.36 -0.97
C LEU A 132 -12.94 -3.25 0.08
N PRO A 133 -12.22 -4.23 0.65
CA PRO A 133 -12.76 -5.10 1.69
C PRO A 133 -13.35 -4.30 2.85
N ARG A 134 -14.52 -4.65 3.32
CA ARG A 134 -15.16 -3.98 4.48
C ARG A 134 -14.54 -4.37 5.81
N GLU A 135 -13.90 -5.53 5.85
CA GLU A 135 -13.17 -6.01 7.02
C GLU A 135 -11.81 -6.58 6.58
N VAL A 136 -10.75 -6.25 7.32
CA VAL A 136 -9.38 -6.71 7.08
C VAL A 136 -8.68 -6.96 8.40
N ASN A 137 -8.27 -8.19 8.68
CA ASN A 137 -7.53 -8.57 9.88
C ASN A 137 -8.22 -8.09 11.18
N GLY A 138 -9.55 -8.18 11.25
CA GLY A 138 -10.36 -7.73 12.37
C GLY A 138 -10.54 -6.21 12.48
N PHE A 139 -10.11 -5.44 11.48
CA PHE A 139 -10.40 -4.01 11.36
C PHE A 139 -11.57 -3.80 10.41
N ILE A 140 -12.53 -2.98 10.80
CA ILE A 140 -13.75 -2.67 10.04
C ILE A 140 -13.59 -1.29 9.39
N CYS A 141 -13.94 -1.19 8.11
CA CYS A 141 -13.98 0.06 7.38
C CYS A 141 -15.06 0.97 7.96
N VAL A 142 -14.66 2.16 8.42
CA VAL A 142 -15.58 3.19 8.97
C VAL A 142 -15.75 4.38 8.04
N SER A 143 -15.03 4.43 6.93
CA SER A 143 -15.19 5.45 5.90
C SER A 143 -16.35 5.10 4.97
N ASP A 144 -17.12 6.11 4.56
CA ASP A 144 -18.11 5.96 3.50
C ASP A 144 -17.42 5.94 2.13
N ILE A 145 -17.38 4.76 1.53
CA ILE A 145 -16.74 4.52 0.22
C ILE A 145 -17.71 3.91 -0.81
N GLU A 146 -18.99 3.76 -0.48
CA GLU A 146 -19.95 2.99 -1.29
C GLU A 146 -20.21 3.55 -2.67
N SER A 147 -20.15 4.87 -2.80
CA SER A 147 -20.39 5.56 -4.07
C SER A 147 -19.09 5.84 -4.86
N ILE A 148 -17.91 5.54 -4.29
CA ILE A 148 -16.64 5.96 -4.87
C ILE A 148 -16.09 4.87 -5.81
N THR A 149 -16.11 5.12 -7.10
CA THR A 149 -15.40 4.31 -8.11
C THR A 149 -13.94 4.74 -8.22
N ILE A 150 -13.71 5.95 -8.72
CA ILE A 150 -12.41 6.60 -8.82
C ILE A 150 -12.47 7.86 -7.95
N PRO A 151 -11.51 8.10 -7.06
CA PRO A 151 -11.53 9.30 -6.22
C PRO A 151 -11.33 10.56 -7.08
N SER A 152 -11.97 11.66 -6.70
CA SER A 152 -11.77 12.98 -7.35
C SER A 152 -10.43 13.61 -6.95
N GLU A 153 -9.98 13.34 -5.74
CA GLU A 153 -8.74 13.82 -5.12
C GLU A 153 -8.17 12.79 -4.14
N SER A 154 -7.01 13.06 -3.58
CA SER A 154 -6.42 12.19 -2.55
C SER A 154 -7.29 12.14 -1.30
N MET A 155 -7.48 10.94 -0.75
CA MET A 155 -8.33 10.68 0.40
C MET A 155 -7.74 9.63 1.34
N THR A 156 -8.30 9.53 2.55
CA THR A 156 -7.97 8.48 3.50
C THR A 156 -9.17 7.58 3.74
N VAL A 157 -8.95 6.27 3.65
CA VAL A 157 -9.92 5.24 4.04
C VAL A 157 -9.48 4.66 5.38
N ARG A 158 -10.32 4.83 6.39
CA ARG A 158 -10.04 4.45 7.77
C ARG A 158 -10.68 3.13 8.13
N TYR A 159 -9.89 2.28 8.77
CA TYR A 159 -10.30 1.01 9.36
C TYR A 159 -10.06 1.04 10.86
N GLU A 160 -11.02 0.57 11.65
CA GLU A 160 -10.97 0.58 13.11
C GLU A 160 -11.15 -0.82 13.70
N ARG A 161 -10.46 -1.07 14.80
CA ARG A 161 -10.63 -2.25 15.66
C ARG A 161 -10.76 -1.82 17.13
N LYS A 162 -11.82 -2.31 17.79
CA LYS A 162 -12.05 -2.15 19.23
C LYS A 162 -11.36 -3.23 20.05
#